data_ee9b9d5c3c7553f298b14baa4ffda99f
#
_entry.id   ee9b9d5c3c7553f298b14baa4ffda99f
#
_cell.length_a   1.000
_cell.length_b   1.000
_cell.length_c   1.000
_cell.angle_alpha   90.00
_cell.angle_beta   90.00
_cell.angle_gamma   90.00
#
_symmetry.space_group_name_H-M   'P 1'
#
loop_
_entity.id
_entity.type
_entity.pdbx_description
1 polymer ?
#
loop_
_entity_poly.entity_id
_entity_poly.type
_entity_poly.pdbx_seq_one_letter_code
_entity_poly.pdbx_strand_id
1 'polypeptide(L)' 'MALWKISVKNSGTINGVRLEKGMFVDYVTKTSTSPLSSLSQNKEQIGRLFMNKYGIDLLKAGLVNAGRLTCEKIG' A
#
# COMPACT_ATOMS: atom_id res chain seq x y z
N MET A 1 -14.99 5.68 10.80
CA MET A 1 -13.96 5.65 9.75
C MET A 1 -12.59 5.58 10.40
N ALA A 2 -11.67 4.91 9.76
CA ALA A 2 -10.30 4.79 10.26
C ALA A 2 -9.33 5.27 9.19
N LEU A 3 -8.28 5.96 9.61
CA LEU A 3 -7.20 6.41 8.73
C LEU A 3 -5.98 5.53 8.96
N TRP A 4 -5.44 5.00 7.87
CA TRP A 4 -4.30 4.10 7.90
C TRP A 4 -3.14 4.67 7.10
N LYS A 5 -1.93 4.44 7.59
CA LYS A 5 -0.70 4.72 6.84
C LYS A 5 -0.18 3.40 6.29
N ILE A 6 -0.18 3.26 4.97
CA ILE A 6 0.32 2.07 4.30
C ILE A 6 1.71 2.40 3.76
N SER A 7 2.72 1.70 4.25
CA SER A 7 4.13 1.99 3.94
C SER A 7 4.81 0.81 3.30
N VAL A 8 5.86 1.10 2.52
CA VAL A 8 6.74 0.09 1.96
C VAL A 8 7.66 -0.44 3.06
N LYS A 9 7.68 -1.75 3.22
CA LYS A 9 8.39 -2.45 4.28
C LYS A 9 9.90 -2.54 4.02
N ASN A 10 10.28 -2.81 2.78
CA ASN A 10 11.67 -3.00 2.39
C ASN A 10 11.97 -2.30 1.07
N SER A 11 13.18 -1.77 0.92
CA SER A 11 13.64 -1.20 -0.35
C SER A 11 13.99 -2.30 -1.33
N GLY A 12 13.82 -2.04 -2.62
CA GLY A 12 14.19 -2.98 -3.68
C GLY A 12 13.61 -2.60 -5.03
N THR A 13 14.11 -3.26 -6.08
CA THR A 13 13.56 -3.09 -7.43
C THR A 13 13.00 -4.44 -7.87
N ILE A 14 11.69 -4.48 -8.17
CA ILE A 14 11.00 -5.70 -8.55
C ILE A 14 10.14 -5.39 -9.77
N ASN A 15 10.26 -6.20 -10.82
CA ASN A 15 9.52 -6.05 -12.06
C ASN A 15 9.62 -4.63 -12.66
N GLY A 16 10.80 -4.01 -12.53
CA GLY A 16 11.02 -2.66 -13.05
C GLY A 16 10.50 -1.54 -12.17
N VAL A 17 9.89 -1.87 -11.02
CA VAL A 17 9.38 -0.89 -10.08
C VAL A 17 10.33 -0.77 -8.90
N ARG A 18 10.80 0.44 -8.65
CA ARG A 18 11.68 0.72 -7.52
C ARG A 18 10.88 1.15 -6.30
N LEU A 19 11.06 0.43 -5.21
CA LEU A 19 10.46 0.75 -3.92
C LEU A 19 11.53 1.20 -2.96
N GLU A 20 11.21 2.18 -2.11
CA GLU A 20 12.09 2.63 -1.05
C GLU A 20 11.37 2.50 0.28
N LYS A 21 12.06 1.96 1.27
CA LYS A 21 11.53 1.86 2.63
C LYS A 21 11.12 3.25 3.12
N GLY A 22 9.89 3.35 3.64
CA GLY A 22 9.36 4.63 4.11
C GLY A 22 8.41 5.31 3.13
N MET A 23 8.35 4.88 1.87
CA MET A 23 7.31 5.36 0.96
C MET A 23 5.95 4.95 1.52
N PHE A 24 5.00 5.88 1.54
CA PHE A 24 3.71 5.61 2.16
C PHE A 24 2.57 6.35 1.48
N VAL A 25 1.36 5.85 1.71
CA VAL A 25 0.12 6.52 1.32
C VAL A 25 -0.86 6.45 2.48
N ASP A 26 -1.78 7.39 2.54
CA ASP A 26 -2.87 7.38 3.52
C ASP A 26 -4.07 6.67 2.91
N TYR A 27 -4.74 5.86 3.70
CA TYR A 27 -5.89 5.08 3.26
C TYR A 27 -6.99 5.15 4.31
N VAL A 28 -8.19 5.53 3.88
CA VAL A 28 -9.35 5.63 4.76
C VAL A 28 -10.23 4.41 4.58
N THR A 29 -10.59 3.77 5.69
CA THR A 29 -11.52 2.64 5.70
C THR A 29 -12.79 3.01 6.46
N LYS A 30 -13.88 2.33 6.14
CA LYS A 30 -15.16 2.53 6.84
C LYS A 30 -15.18 1.87 8.22
N THR A 31 -14.33 0.86 8.40
CA THR A 31 -14.24 0.10 9.65
C THR A 31 -12.84 0.17 10.24
N SER A 32 -12.67 -0.32 11.46
CA SER A 32 -11.37 -0.39 12.10
C SER A 32 -10.53 -1.59 11.63
N THR A 33 -11.05 -2.40 10.71
CA THR A 33 -10.31 -3.54 10.17
C THR A 33 -9.17 -3.08 9.28
N SER A 34 -7.99 -3.65 9.48
CA SER A 34 -6.81 -3.32 8.69
C SER A 34 -7.05 -3.55 7.19
N PRO A 35 -6.70 -2.59 6.31
CA PRO A 35 -6.85 -2.76 4.88
C PRO A 35 -6.02 -3.93 4.32
N LEU A 36 -4.95 -4.33 5.00
CA LEU A 36 -4.14 -5.48 4.58
C LEU A 36 -4.80 -6.82 4.93
N SER A 37 -5.73 -6.86 5.89
CA SER A 37 -6.46 -8.09 6.18
C SER A 37 -7.55 -8.39 5.15
N SER A 38 -7.97 -7.38 4.37
CA SER A 38 -8.90 -7.55 3.25
C SER A 38 -8.22 -7.11 1.95
N LEU A 39 -7.00 -7.54 1.75
CA LEU A 39 -6.14 -7.06 0.67
C LEU A 39 -6.71 -7.34 -0.72
N SER A 40 -7.37 -8.49 -0.91
CA SER A 40 -7.97 -8.83 -2.20
C SER A 40 -9.06 -7.81 -2.63
N GLN A 41 -9.70 -7.15 -1.69
CA GLN A 41 -10.71 -6.14 -1.96
C GLN A 41 -10.11 -4.73 -2.09
N ASN A 42 -9.03 -4.47 -1.36
CA ASN A 42 -8.42 -3.14 -1.28
C ASN A 42 -7.21 -2.95 -2.20
N LYS A 43 -6.75 -4.03 -2.80
CA LYS A 43 -5.52 -4.09 -3.59
C LYS A 43 -5.45 -3.03 -4.69
N GLU A 44 -6.52 -2.91 -5.46
CA GLU A 44 -6.59 -1.96 -6.56
C GLU A 44 -6.52 -0.51 -6.07
N GLN A 45 -7.24 -0.20 -5.00
CA GLN A 45 -7.26 1.15 -4.45
C GLN A 45 -5.90 1.54 -3.87
N ILE A 46 -5.26 0.62 -3.17
CA ILE A 46 -3.91 0.84 -2.64
C ILE A 46 -2.92 1.10 -3.78
N GLY A 47 -3.00 0.29 -4.84
CA GLY A 47 -2.16 0.48 -6.02
C GLY A 47 -2.35 1.84 -6.67
N ARG A 48 -3.59 2.32 -6.76
CA ARG A 48 -3.89 3.65 -7.29
C ARG A 48 -3.30 4.77 -6.46
N LEU A 49 -3.34 4.64 -5.14
CA LEU A 49 -2.77 5.65 -4.25
C LEU A 49 -1.27 5.80 -4.47
N PHE A 50 -0.56 4.69 -4.63
CA PHE A 50 0.86 4.73 -4.94
C PHE A 50 1.13 5.28 -6.33
N MET A 51 0.30 4.95 -7.32
CA MET A 51 0.42 5.50 -8.66
C MET A 51 0.26 7.04 -8.64
N ASN A 52 -0.74 7.54 -7.93
CA ASN A 52 -1.01 8.98 -7.86
C ASN A 52 0.08 9.74 -7.12
N LYS A 53 0.63 9.15 -6.07
CA LYS A 53 1.64 9.84 -5.25
C LYS A 53 3.06 9.70 -5.79
N TYR A 54 3.42 8.52 -6.28
CA TYR A 54 4.80 8.21 -6.67
C TYR A 54 4.97 7.88 -8.15
N GLY A 55 3.88 7.73 -8.89
CA GLY A 55 3.94 7.36 -10.29
C GLY A 55 4.37 5.93 -10.55
N ILE A 56 4.19 5.02 -9.57
CA ILE A 56 4.57 3.62 -9.68
C ILE A 56 3.32 2.73 -9.64
N ASP A 57 3.34 1.67 -10.46
CA ASP A 57 2.22 0.74 -10.55
C ASP A 57 2.52 -0.54 -9.77
N LEU A 58 2.20 -0.51 -8.48
CA LEU A 58 2.42 -1.65 -7.59
C LEU A 58 1.51 -2.82 -7.94
N LEU A 59 0.30 -2.53 -8.41
CA LEU A 59 -0.67 -3.56 -8.74
C LEU A 59 -0.18 -4.41 -9.90
N LYS A 60 0.28 -3.77 -10.96
CA LYS A 60 0.81 -4.45 -12.14
C LYS A 60 2.08 -5.25 -11.83
N ALA A 61 2.91 -4.71 -10.93
CA ALA A 61 4.15 -5.38 -10.53
C ALA A 61 3.92 -6.50 -9.52
N GLY A 62 2.69 -6.68 -9.01
CA GLY A 62 2.38 -7.71 -8.03
C GLY A 62 2.92 -7.41 -6.64
N LEU A 63 3.14 -6.13 -6.32
CA LEU A 63 3.76 -5.72 -5.06
C LEU A 63 2.78 -5.32 -3.98
N VAL A 64 1.47 -5.32 -4.27
CA VAL A 64 0.46 -5.02 -3.28
C VAL A 64 0.16 -6.28 -2.48
N ASN A 65 0.96 -6.52 -1.46
CA ASN A 65 0.79 -7.68 -0.58
C ASN A 65 1.37 -7.40 0.81
N ALA A 66 0.98 -8.22 1.79
CA ALA A 66 1.38 -8.05 3.18
C ALA A 66 2.89 -8.31 3.43
N GLY A 67 3.56 -8.97 2.49
CA GLY A 67 4.99 -9.21 2.59
C GLY A 67 5.83 -7.98 2.19
N ARG A 68 5.25 -7.07 1.41
CA ARG A 68 5.94 -5.87 0.92
C ARG A 68 5.46 -4.59 1.60
N LEU A 69 4.25 -4.58 2.10
CA LEU A 69 3.64 -3.40 2.70
C LEU A 69 3.30 -3.65 4.15
N THR A 70 3.28 -2.58 4.92
CA THR A 70 2.79 -2.61 6.29
C THR A 70 1.77 -1.49 6.45
N CYS A 71 0.85 -1.63 7.39
CA CYS A 71 -0.12 -0.58 7.66
C CYS A 71 -0.17 -0.26 9.15
N GLU A 72 -0.41 1.01 9.44
CA GLU A 72 -0.52 1.52 10.79
C GLU A 72 -1.77 2.40 10.89
N LYS A 73 -2.57 2.15 11.91
CA LYS A 73 -3.75 2.98 12.16
C LYS A 73 -3.30 4.29 12.79
N ILE A 74 -3.63 5.42 12.16
CA ILE A 74 -3.23 6.74 12.63
C ILE A 74 -4.39 7.66 12.96
N GLY A 75 -5.60 7.20 12.73
CA GLY A 75 -6.78 8.00 13.07
C GLY A 75 -8.10 7.26 13.01
#